data_00bfde2c5a6dbab5b4f830a3700646c1
#
_entry.id   00bfde2c5a6dbab5b4f830a3700646c1
#
_cell.length_a   1.000
_cell.length_b   1.000
_cell.length_c   1.000
_cell.angle_alpha   90.00
_cell.angle_beta   90.00
_cell.angle_gamma   90.00
#
_symmetry.space_group_name_H-M   'P 1'
#
loop_
_entity.id
_entity.type
_entity.pdbx_description
1 polymer ?
#
loop_
_entity_poly.entity_id
_entity_poly.type
_entity_poly.pdbx_seq_one_letter_code
_entity_poly.pdbx_strand_id
1 'polypeptide(L)'
;MKSVCLINGGMNADAFGILSGTCEKELARRGVKTDARDGYGIRVAVDPSLANDTFRLLPGTDGAAVSGATLSAVFHGVGVLLRRLKCDGRGGFTPLAEAVTFTPVKPLRGMYFATHFGNFYHAAPIEEVLERVVLSAMRGYNELLVWFDMHHFASMEDPEAVALTERLHTVLQYANRVGMGASILMLANEGFSSSPVSLRARFEVENGYQKVPLGHYGCEICPSVQGGVEEILRERREMLAKFADLRMDYVILWPYDQGGCTCHACAPWGGNGYLRLLPHCRALLNELMPNAKIIVSTWLFDSFTDGEWDAFAKAAQDDSDAFAGVDCFMASAVPEKVAQSTSLRWISFPEISMAKCAPWGGFGASVLTERLQERLVPELAHMEGGFPYSEGIFEDANEFIVAGLYTGEFADAQSALRAYVEWEFCCADEALYKAVLDTEVGLKRESHGNRAPFRILNPEKVTEVAQVLEHYRKTLPEPIATWRTFRLLYLRSVADEELIAHDGDPLASERSIAALEEIDRIYHVTDTTSVWVRTPVWRLHPEAKPEHCAV
;
A
#
# COMPACT_ATOMS: atom_id res chain seq x y z
N MET A 1 -9.32 -25.09 -27.69
CA MET A 1 -8.74 -24.21 -26.69
C MET A 1 -8.32 -25.08 -25.52
N LYS A 2 -7.06 -24.99 -25.10
CA LYS A 2 -6.62 -25.69 -23.89
C LYS A 2 -7.17 -24.94 -22.68
N SER A 3 -7.69 -25.64 -21.69
CA SER A 3 -8.05 -25.08 -20.39
C SER A 3 -6.84 -25.14 -19.44
N VAL A 4 -6.91 -24.41 -18.35
CA VAL A 4 -5.92 -24.45 -17.26
C VAL A 4 -6.62 -24.92 -15.99
N CYS A 5 -5.99 -25.80 -15.22
CA CYS A 5 -6.52 -26.21 -13.92
C CYS A 5 -5.41 -26.24 -12.85
N LEU A 6 -5.73 -25.85 -11.63
CA LEU A 6 -4.84 -26.02 -10.49
C LEU A 6 -5.05 -27.40 -9.84
N ILE A 7 -3.95 -28.02 -9.42
CA ILE A 7 -3.93 -29.34 -8.77
C ILE A 7 -3.22 -29.19 -7.43
N ASN A 8 -3.90 -29.50 -6.33
CA ASN A 8 -3.28 -29.48 -5.01
C ASN A 8 -2.24 -30.61 -4.89
N GLY A 9 -1.00 -30.23 -4.71
CA GLY A 9 0.15 -31.13 -4.53
C GLY A 9 0.61 -31.27 -3.08
N GLY A 10 -0.14 -30.74 -2.12
CA GLY A 10 0.22 -30.78 -0.70
C GLY A 10 0.09 -29.46 0.05
N MET A 11 -0.64 -28.49 -0.48
CA MET A 11 -1.01 -27.27 0.25
C MET A 11 -2.17 -27.54 1.23
N ASN A 12 -2.28 -26.71 2.24
CA ASN A 12 -3.49 -26.59 3.06
C ASN A 12 -4.70 -26.36 2.15
N ALA A 13 -5.81 -27.05 2.42
CA ALA A 13 -7.02 -27.04 1.57
C ALA A 13 -7.65 -25.62 1.47
N ASP A 14 -7.64 -24.85 2.55
CA ASP A 14 -8.16 -23.48 2.60
C ASP A 14 -7.34 -22.56 1.70
N ALA A 15 -6.03 -22.51 1.89
CA ALA A 15 -5.12 -21.72 1.07
C ALA A 15 -5.17 -22.13 -0.42
N PHE A 16 -5.30 -23.43 -0.69
CA PHE A 16 -5.47 -23.91 -2.06
C PHE A 16 -6.78 -23.43 -2.67
N GLY A 17 -7.89 -23.46 -1.93
CA GLY A 17 -9.18 -22.94 -2.37
C GLY A 17 -9.13 -21.45 -2.73
N ILE A 18 -8.46 -20.64 -1.90
CA ILE A 18 -8.23 -19.20 -2.16
C ILE A 18 -7.43 -19.03 -3.45
N LEU A 19 -6.30 -19.71 -3.58
CA LEU A 19 -5.41 -19.60 -4.74
C LEU A 19 -6.11 -20.03 -6.02
N SER A 20 -6.80 -21.20 -6.01
CA SER A 20 -7.53 -21.73 -7.16
C SER A 20 -8.62 -20.77 -7.63
N GLY A 21 -9.46 -20.29 -6.70
CA GLY A 21 -10.52 -19.35 -7.02
C GLY A 21 -10.00 -18.02 -7.60
N THR A 22 -8.86 -17.52 -7.10
CA THR A 22 -8.23 -16.31 -7.67
C THR A 22 -7.66 -16.59 -9.06
N CYS A 23 -6.97 -17.71 -9.26
CA CYS A 23 -6.45 -18.08 -10.57
C CYS A 23 -7.57 -18.26 -11.60
N GLU A 24 -8.71 -18.86 -11.21
CA GLU A 24 -9.88 -19.01 -12.06
C GLU A 24 -10.41 -17.65 -12.54
N LYS A 25 -10.55 -16.69 -11.64
CA LYS A 25 -10.98 -15.32 -11.97
C LYS A 25 -9.98 -14.62 -12.91
N GLU A 26 -8.69 -14.69 -12.58
CA GLU A 26 -7.62 -14.07 -13.38
C GLU A 26 -7.53 -14.66 -14.79
N LEU A 27 -7.64 -15.97 -14.94
CA LEU A 27 -7.62 -16.65 -16.22
C LEU A 27 -8.91 -16.41 -17.02
N ALA A 28 -10.07 -16.44 -16.37
CA ALA A 28 -11.36 -16.16 -17.00
C ALA A 28 -11.41 -14.75 -17.59
N ARG A 29 -10.89 -13.74 -16.86
CA ARG A 29 -10.77 -12.37 -17.38
C ARG A 29 -9.93 -12.30 -18.66
N ARG A 30 -8.96 -13.19 -18.81
CA ARG A 30 -8.11 -13.31 -20.00
C ARG A 30 -8.67 -14.29 -21.05
N GLY A 31 -9.93 -14.69 -20.89
CA GLY A 31 -10.63 -15.59 -21.81
C GLY A 31 -10.18 -17.05 -21.73
N VAL A 32 -9.28 -17.39 -20.81
CA VAL A 32 -8.78 -18.76 -20.63
C VAL A 32 -9.77 -19.56 -19.79
N LYS A 33 -10.21 -20.71 -20.30
CA LYS A 33 -11.12 -21.59 -19.57
C LYS A 33 -10.39 -22.33 -18.45
N THR A 34 -11.08 -22.51 -17.34
CA THR A 34 -10.61 -23.30 -16.20
C THR A 34 -11.47 -24.55 -16.09
N ASP A 35 -11.01 -25.66 -16.68
CA ASP A 35 -11.72 -26.95 -16.62
C ASP A 35 -10.76 -28.04 -16.15
N ALA A 36 -11.26 -28.90 -15.23
CA ALA A 36 -10.44 -29.83 -14.49
C ALA A 36 -10.02 -31.11 -15.25
N ARG A 37 -10.60 -31.41 -16.42
CA ARG A 37 -10.50 -32.77 -16.95
C ARG A 37 -9.49 -33.01 -18.07
N ASP A 38 -9.21 -32.00 -18.91
CA ASP A 38 -8.32 -32.12 -20.07
C ASP A 38 -7.44 -30.86 -20.29
N GLY A 39 -7.10 -30.15 -19.20
CA GLY A 39 -6.40 -28.87 -19.25
C GLY A 39 -4.89 -28.98 -19.01
N TYR A 40 -4.22 -27.85 -19.18
CA TYR A 40 -2.86 -27.62 -18.72
C TYR A 40 -2.84 -27.59 -17.18
N GLY A 41 -2.34 -28.66 -16.57
CA GLY A 41 -2.37 -28.87 -15.13
C GLY A 41 -1.26 -28.09 -14.41
N ILE A 42 -1.60 -27.21 -13.50
CA ILE A 42 -0.64 -26.53 -12.64
C ILE A 42 -0.68 -27.18 -11.26
N ARG A 43 0.33 -28.02 -10.95
CA ARG A 43 0.46 -28.65 -9.62
C ARG A 43 1.16 -27.70 -8.68
N VAL A 44 0.55 -27.41 -7.53
CA VAL A 44 1.09 -26.48 -6.51
C VAL A 44 1.37 -27.19 -5.20
N ALA A 45 2.54 -26.95 -4.61
CA ALA A 45 2.95 -27.60 -3.35
C ALA A 45 3.86 -26.68 -2.51
N VAL A 46 3.82 -26.85 -1.19
CA VAL A 46 4.86 -26.33 -0.29
C VAL A 46 5.99 -27.37 -0.22
N ASP A 47 7.22 -26.91 -0.44
CA ASP A 47 8.45 -27.71 -0.35
C ASP A 47 9.42 -27.09 0.66
N PRO A 48 9.38 -27.50 1.93
CA PRO A 48 10.23 -26.94 2.99
C PRO A 48 11.74 -27.22 2.79
N SER A 49 12.12 -28.03 1.81
CA SER A 49 13.53 -28.26 1.48
C SER A 49 14.17 -27.09 0.71
N LEU A 50 13.35 -26.20 0.13
CA LEU A 50 13.80 -24.96 -0.49
C LEU A 50 14.18 -23.93 0.59
N ALA A 51 15.18 -23.10 0.29
CA ALA A 51 15.64 -22.09 1.23
C ALA A 51 14.75 -20.84 1.21
N ASN A 52 14.52 -20.24 2.37
CA ASN A 52 13.78 -18.97 2.53
C ASN A 52 12.47 -18.92 1.71
N ASP A 53 12.14 -17.79 1.10
CA ASP A 53 10.97 -17.58 0.23
C ASP A 53 11.21 -18.05 -1.23
N THR A 54 12.10 -18.99 -1.45
CA THR A 54 12.39 -19.54 -2.79
C THR A 54 11.18 -20.27 -3.34
N PHE A 55 10.90 -20.07 -4.62
CA PHE A 55 9.99 -20.94 -5.38
C PHE A 55 10.68 -21.51 -6.60
N ARG A 56 10.10 -22.60 -7.12
CA ARG A 56 10.54 -23.28 -8.32
C ARG A 56 9.36 -23.52 -9.27
N LEU A 57 9.56 -23.20 -10.54
CA LEU A 57 8.63 -23.52 -11.63
C LEU A 57 9.27 -24.59 -12.50
N LEU A 58 8.57 -25.66 -12.75
CA LEU A 58 9.04 -26.76 -13.60
C LEU A 58 8.03 -27.00 -14.74
N PRO A 59 8.45 -26.91 -16.02
CA PRO A 59 7.60 -27.26 -17.13
C PRO A 59 7.37 -28.79 -17.19
N GLY A 60 6.20 -29.18 -17.59
CA GLY A 60 5.84 -30.55 -17.88
C GLY A 60 5.19 -30.66 -19.26
N THR A 61 4.97 -31.88 -19.75
CA THR A 61 4.41 -32.15 -21.09
C THR A 61 3.00 -31.52 -21.23
N ASP A 62 2.16 -31.70 -20.22
CA ASP A 62 0.76 -31.27 -20.23
C ASP A 62 0.44 -30.34 -19.02
N GLY A 63 1.45 -29.64 -18.51
CA GLY A 63 1.27 -28.77 -17.34
C GLY A 63 2.55 -28.17 -16.84
N ALA A 64 2.51 -27.68 -15.61
CA ALA A 64 3.66 -27.18 -14.85
C ALA A 64 3.54 -27.56 -13.37
N ALA A 65 4.66 -27.52 -12.67
CA ALA A 65 4.68 -27.61 -11.21
C ALA A 65 5.21 -26.31 -10.62
N VAL A 66 4.58 -25.85 -9.53
CA VAL A 66 5.03 -24.75 -8.68
C VAL A 66 5.28 -25.30 -7.30
N SER A 67 6.49 -25.19 -6.80
CA SER A 67 6.82 -25.47 -5.40
C SER A 67 7.45 -24.27 -4.76
N GLY A 68 7.07 -23.98 -3.52
CA GLY A 68 7.59 -22.87 -2.73
C GLY A 68 8.03 -23.29 -1.35
N ALA A 69 9.08 -22.70 -0.81
CA ALA A 69 9.58 -22.97 0.54
C ALA A 69 8.50 -22.71 1.61
N THR A 70 7.67 -21.70 1.38
CA THR A 70 6.59 -21.26 2.24
C THR A 70 5.30 -21.13 1.44
N LEU A 71 4.19 -20.94 2.13
CA LEU A 71 2.91 -20.67 1.48
C LEU A 71 2.97 -19.38 0.64
N SER A 72 3.54 -18.30 1.19
CA SER A 72 3.77 -17.05 0.46
C SER A 72 4.59 -17.26 -0.82
N ALA A 73 5.65 -18.07 -0.76
CA ALA A 73 6.46 -18.40 -1.92
C ALA A 73 5.68 -19.17 -3.00
N VAL A 74 4.71 -20.02 -2.62
CA VAL A 74 3.82 -20.70 -3.59
C VAL A 74 2.91 -19.68 -4.28
N PHE A 75 2.27 -18.77 -3.54
CA PHE A 75 1.42 -17.71 -4.14
C PHE A 75 2.23 -16.85 -5.11
N HIS A 76 3.41 -16.40 -4.71
CA HIS A 76 4.32 -15.65 -5.58
C HIS A 76 4.70 -16.45 -6.83
N GLY A 77 5.12 -17.70 -6.67
CA GLY A 77 5.47 -18.59 -7.79
C GLY A 77 4.33 -18.80 -8.78
N VAL A 78 3.10 -18.95 -8.29
CA VAL A 78 1.91 -19.03 -9.14
C VAL A 78 1.69 -17.72 -9.88
N GLY A 79 1.81 -16.58 -9.22
CA GLY A 79 1.71 -15.26 -9.86
C GLY A 79 2.73 -15.10 -10.99
N VAL A 80 3.99 -15.47 -10.77
CA VAL A 80 5.04 -15.47 -11.81
C VAL A 80 4.72 -16.46 -12.94
N LEU A 81 4.24 -17.66 -12.61
CA LEU A 81 3.83 -18.64 -13.65
C LEU A 81 2.71 -18.09 -14.52
N LEU A 82 1.64 -17.54 -13.94
CA LEU A 82 0.52 -17.00 -14.71
C LEU A 82 0.97 -15.91 -15.69
N ARG A 83 1.86 -15.01 -15.27
CA ARG A 83 2.43 -13.98 -16.16
C ARG A 83 3.24 -14.60 -17.31
N ARG A 84 3.95 -15.71 -17.04
CA ARG A 84 4.75 -16.42 -18.04
C ARG A 84 3.91 -17.23 -19.03
N LEU A 85 2.64 -17.51 -18.73
CA LEU A 85 1.73 -18.15 -19.69
C LEU A 85 1.38 -17.23 -20.88
N LYS A 86 1.64 -15.93 -20.81
CA LYS A 86 1.43 -14.95 -21.91
C LYS A 86 0.07 -15.13 -22.60
N CYS A 87 -1.00 -14.88 -21.85
CA CYS A 87 -2.37 -14.98 -22.37
C CYS A 87 -2.62 -13.92 -23.46
N ASP A 88 -3.40 -14.28 -24.49
CA ASP A 88 -3.75 -13.40 -25.62
C ASP A 88 -5.07 -12.62 -25.41
N GLY A 89 -5.70 -12.77 -24.26
CA GLY A 89 -7.00 -12.18 -23.94
C GLY A 89 -8.20 -12.81 -24.67
N ARG A 90 -7.98 -13.84 -25.48
CA ARG A 90 -8.99 -14.51 -26.31
C ARG A 90 -9.05 -16.02 -26.06
N GLY A 91 -8.42 -16.46 -24.98
CA GLY A 91 -8.39 -17.85 -24.54
C GLY A 91 -7.18 -18.65 -25.01
N GLY A 92 -6.26 -18.04 -25.73
CA GLY A 92 -4.94 -18.61 -26.01
C GLY A 92 -3.94 -18.28 -24.93
N PHE A 93 -3.00 -19.17 -24.71
CA PHE A 93 -1.86 -18.97 -23.83
C PHE A 93 -0.65 -19.79 -24.27
N THR A 94 0.55 -19.39 -23.87
CA THR A 94 1.80 -20.09 -24.12
C THR A 94 2.18 -20.91 -22.88
N PRO A 95 2.35 -22.23 -22.95
CA PRO A 95 2.84 -23.03 -21.83
C PRO A 95 4.20 -22.59 -21.32
N LEU A 96 4.50 -22.83 -20.04
CA LEU A 96 5.83 -22.62 -19.48
C LEU A 96 6.86 -23.44 -20.25
N ALA A 97 7.89 -22.79 -20.80
CA ALA A 97 8.91 -23.43 -21.61
C ALA A 97 10.15 -23.84 -20.81
N GLU A 98 10.53 -23.06 -19.80
CA GLU A 98 11.77 -23.21 -19.07
C GLU A 98 11.56 -23.33 -17.56
N ALA A 99 12.44 -24.10 -16.90
CA ALA A 99 12.46 -24.17 -15.44
C ALA A 99 12.98 -22.87 -14.84
N VAL A 100 12.38 -22.45 -13.75
CA VAL A 100 12.78 -21.25 -13.00
C VAL A 100 12.98 -21.63 -11.53
N THR A 101 14.08 -21.20 -10.95
CA THR A 101 14.26 -21.17 -9.49
C THR A 101 14.51 -19.71 -9.11
N PHE A 102 13.72 -19.19 -8.21
CA PHE A 102 13.74 -17.77 -7.86
C PHE A 102 13.68 -17.58 -6.35
N THR A 103 14.57 -16.71 -5.85
CA THR A 103 14.61 -16.29 -4.45
C THR A 103 14.50 -14.78 -4.42
N PRO A 104 13.49 -14.21 -3.75
CA PRO A 104 13.36 -12.76 -3.63
C PRO A 104 14.58 -12.12 -2.94
N VAL A 105 15.00 -10.94 -3.43
CA VAL A 105 16.21 -10.28 -2.93
C VAL A 105 15.99 -9.52 -1.63
N LYS A 106 14.79 -8.96 -1.40
CA LYS A 106 14.47 -8.25 -0.17
C LYS A 106 13.71 -9.15 0.81
N PRO A 107 14.15 -9.25 2.08
CA PRO A 107 13.49 -10.09 3.06
C PRO A 107 12.13 -9.54 3.48
N LEU A 108 11.96 -8.22 3.59
CA LEU A 108 10.71 -7.57 3.97
C LEU A 108 10.07 -6.88 2.76
N ARG A 109 9.05 -7.49 2.22
CA ARG A 109 8.28 -7.00 1.09
C ARG A 109 6.85 -6.76 1.56
N GLY A 110 6.70 -5.70 2.35
CA GLY A 110 5.43 -5.32 2.93
C GLY A 110 4.56 -4.54 1.96
N MET A 111 3.27 -4.50 2.24
CA MET A 111 2.28 -3.68 1.57
C MET A 111 1.45 -2.96 2.64
N TYR A 112 1.32 -1.64 2.54
CA TYR A 112 0.47 -0.88 3.44
C TYR A 112 -0.86 -0.56 2.77
N PHE A 113 -1.95 -1.11 3.31
CA PHE A 113 -3.30 -0.73 2.94
C PHE A 113 -3.77 0.42 3.83
N ALA A 114 -3.98 1.60 3.24
CA ALA A 114 -4.52 2.75 3.95
C ALA A 114 -6.01 2.53 4.26
N THR A 115 -6.28 1.96 5.42
CA THR A 115 -7.61 1.56 5.90
C THR A 115 -8.33 2.67 6.66
N HIS A 116 -8.05 3.94 6.32
CA HIS A 116 -8.56 5.13 6.98
C HIS A 116 -9.08 6.14 5.96
N PHE A 117 -9.71 7.21 6.40
CA PHE A 117 -10.14 8.38 5.62
C PHE A 117 -11.03 8.08 4.40
N GLY A 118 -11.76 6.98 4.40
CA GLY A 118 -12.60 6.60 3.27
C GLY A 118 -11.83 6.12 2.04
N ASN A 119 -10.56 5.76 2.18
CA ASN A 119 -9.78 5.10 1.14
C ASN A 119 -10.44 3.80 0.67
N PHE A 120 -10.05 3.29 -0.49
CA PHE A 120 -10.60 2.07 -1.06
C PHE A 120 -10.62 0.91 -0.06
N TYR A 121 -9.52 0.67 0.67
CA TYR A 121 -9.45 -0.41 1.65
C TYR A 121 -10.36 -0.21 2.87
N HIS A 122 -10.76 1.03 3.13
CA HIS A 122 -11.75 1.36 4.16
C HIS A 122 -13.19 1.20 3.64
N ALA A 123 -13.48 1.67 2.42
CA ALA A 123 -14.84 1.85 1.90
C ALA A 123 -15.35 0.68 1.05
N ALA A 124 -14.48 0.00 0.30
CA ALA A 124 -14.87 -1.05 -0.64
C ALA A 124 -15.49 -2.28 0.05
N PRO A 125 -16.31 -3.06 -0.66
CA PRO A 125 -16.77 -4.36 -0.18
C PRO A 125 -15.58 -5.23 0.27
N ILE A 126 -15.76 -5.96 1.37
CA ILE A 126 -14.65 -6.72 1.97
C ILE A 126 -14.05 -7.73 0.98
N GLU A 127 -14.86 -8.32 0.13
CA GLU A 127 -14.43 -9.29 -0.87
C GLU A 127 -13.42 -8.70 -1.86
N GLU A 128 -13.57 -7.43 -2.24
CA GLU A 128 -12.63 -6.74 -3.12
C GLU A 128 -11.31 -6.43 -2.42
N VAL A 129 -11.37 -6.09 -1.13
CA VAL A 129 -10.15 -5.90 -0.31
C VAL A 129 -9.40 -7.21 -0.13
N LEU A 130 -10.12 -8.32 0.15
CA LEU A 130 -9.52 -9.65 0.28
C LEU A 130 -8.91 -10.13 -1.05
N GLU A 131 -9.52 -9.79 -2.18
CA GLU A 131 -8.92 -10.03 -3.51
C GLU A 131 -7.58 -9.30 -3.65
N ARG A 132 -7.48 -8.03 -3.19
CA ARG A 132 -6.21 -7.28 -3.18
C ARG A 132 -5.14 -7.96 -2.34
N VAL A 133 -5.48 -8.52 -1.18
CA VAL A 133 -4.54 -9.28 -0.34
C VAL A 133 -3.94 -10.45 -1.13
N VAL A 134 -4.78 -11.23 -1.83
CA VAL A 134 -4.29 -12.37 -2.63
C VAL A 134 -3.40 -11.91 -3.78
N LEU A 135 -3.82 -10.87 -4.51
CA LEU A 135 -3.03 -10.33 -5.61
C LEU A 135 -1.68 -9.78 -5.13
N SER A 136 -1.63 -9.16 -3.95
CA SER A 136 -0.36 -8.72 -3.33
C SER A 136 0.55 -9.92 -3.02
N ALA A 137 0.04 -11.01 -2.44
CA ALA A 137 0.81 -12.25 -2.24
C ALA A 137 1.32 -12.84 -3.57
N MET A 138 0.49 -12.85 -4.62
CA MET A 138 0.88 -13.33 -5.95
C MET A 138 1.89 -12.42 -6.67
N ARG A 139 2.02 -11.16 -6.24
CA ARG A 139 3.06 -10.22 -6.69
C ARG A 139 4.38 -10.38 -5.92
N GLY A 140 4.35 -11.13 -4.80
CA GLY A 140 5.54 -11.41 -3.98
C GLY A 140 5.67 -10.56 -2.72
N TYR A 141 4.63 -9.82 -2.34
CA TYR A 141 4.54 -9.24 -1.00
C TYR A 141 4.39 -10.36 0.04
N ASN A 142 5.08 -10.22 1.17
CA ASN A 142 5.08 -11.22 2.22
C ASN A 142 4.58 -10.68 3.59
N GLU A 143 4.20 -9.41 3.63
CA GLU A 143 3.73 -8.73 4.83
C GLU A 143 2.60 -7.76 4.49
N LEU A 144 1.59 -7.64 5.34
CA LEU A 144 0.49 -6.70 5.19
C LEU A 144 0.40 -5.79 6.40
N LEU A 145 0.41 -4.47 6.17
CA LEU A 145 0.27 -3.44 7.18
C LEU A 145 -1.07 -2.74 7.06
N VAL A 146 -1.73 -2.52 8.20
CA VAL A 146 -2.92 -1.68 8.35
C VAL A 146 -2.77 -0.72 9.51
N TRP A 147 -3.61 0.30 9.58
CA TRP A 147 -3.70 1.21 10.71
C TRP A 147 -5.12 1.25 11.26
N PHE A 148 -5.25 1.21 12.59
CA PHE A 148 -6.47 1.51 13.31
C PHE A 148 -6.35 2.92 13.89
N ASP A 149 -7.09 3.87 13.33
CA ASP A 149 -7.05 5.30 13.62
C ASP A 149 -7.93 5.63 14.85
N MET A 150 -7.34 5.52 16.04
CA MET A 150 -8.03 5.62 17.33
C MET A 150 -8.75 6.95 17.55
N HIS A 151 -8.19 8.03 17.02
CA HIS A 151 -8.67 9.40 17.24
C HIS A 151 -10.10 9.67 16.75
N HIS A 152 -10.62 8.83 15.85
CA HIS A 152 -11.98 8.94 15.37
C HIS A 152 -13.02 8.41 16.35
N PHE A 153 -12.62 7.63 17.33
CA PHE A 153 -13.51 6.88 18.22
C PHE A 153 -13.45 7.36 19.66
N ALA A 154 -14.55 7.17 20.40
CA ALA A 154 -14.59 7.44 21.83
C ALA A 154 -13.87 6.37 22.65
N SER A 155 -13.90 5.10 22.22
CA SER A 155 -13.25 3.95 22.85
C SER A 155 -13.32 2.73 21.92
N MET A 156 -12.75 1.60 22.36
CA MET A 156 -12.89 0.31 21.66
C MET A 156 -14.30 -0.29 21.67
N GLU A 157 -15.22 0.23 22.50
CA GLU A 157 -16.63 -0.13 22.53
C GLU A 157 -17.50 0.72 21.61
N ASP A 158 -16.96 1.77 21.02
CA ASP A 158 -17.65 2.56 20.01
C ASP A 158 -18.07 1.63 18.84
N PRO A 159 -19.34 1.66 18.40
CA PRO A 159 -19.81 0.76 17.34
C PRO A 159 -19.01 0.87 16.04
N GLU A 160 -18.52 2.07 15.68
CA GLU A 160 -17.69 2.26 14.50
C GLU A 160 -16.28 1.70 14.71
N ALA A 161 -15.72 1.81 15.92
CA ALA A 161 -14.45 1.19 16.29
C ALA A 161 -14.54 -0.34 16.24
N VAL A 162 -15.65 -0.92 16.74
CA VAL A 162 -15.89 -2.37 16.66
C VAL A 162 -15.96 -2.81 15.19
N ALA A 163 -16.75 -2.12 14.37
CA ALA A 163 -16.89 -2.46 12.95
C ALA A 163 -15.55 -2.37 12.19
N LEU A 164 -14.76 -1.31 12.42
CA LEU A 164 -13.43 -1.18 11.81
C LEU A 164 -12.49 -2.28 12.31
N THR A 165 -12.49 -2.57 13.60
CA THR A 165 -11.66 -3.65 14.18
C THR A 165 -11.97 -5.00 13.55
N GLU A 166 -13.24 -5.36 13.40
CA GLU A 166 -13.67 -6.61 12.76
C GLU A 166 -13.23 -6.66 11.30
N ARG A 167 -13.31 -5.54 10.58
CA ARG A 167 -12.83 -5.43 9.21
C ARG A 167 -11.32 -5.64 9.12
N LEU A 168 -10.54 -4.93 9.94
CA LEU A 168 -9.07 -5.05 9.95
C LEU A 168 -8.64 -6.45 10.37
N HIS A 169 -9.28 -7.03 11.37
CA HIS A 169 -9.02 -8.41 11.80
C HIS A 169 -9.26 -9.39 10.65
N THR A 170 -10.37 -9.26 9.93
CA THR A 170 -10.70 -10.08 8.75
C THR A 170 -9.61 -9.97 7.68
N VAL A 171 -9.16 -8.77 7.36
CA VAL A 171 -8.13 -8.51 6.34
C VAL A 171 -6.78 -9.13 6.75
N LEU A 172 -6.34 -8.91 8.00
CA LEU A 172 -5.08 -9.45 8.51
C LEU A 172 -5.12 -10.98 8.65
N GLN A 173 -6.24 -11.53 9.12
CA GLN A 173 -6.43 -12.98 9.17
C GLN A 173 -6.35 -13.60 7.77
N TYR A 174 -6.92 -12.92 6.78
CA TYR A 174 -6.85 -13.39 5.39
C TYR A 174 -5.44 -13.33 4.83
N ALA A 175 -4.64 -12.31 5.19
CA ALA A 175 -3.22 -12.26 4.88
C ALA A 175 -2.47 -13.47 5.46
N ASN A 176 -2.72 -13.82 6.73
CA ASN A 176 -2.15 -15.02 7.34
C ASN A 176 -2.56 -16.32 6.59
N ARG A 177 -3.80 -16.42 6.12
CA ARG A 177 -4.30 -17.60 5.36
C ARG A 177 -3.59 -17.79 4.03
N VAL A 178 -3.11 -16.73 3.39
CA VAL A 178 -2.33 -16.79 2.15
C VAL A 178 -0.81 -16.80 2.39
N GLY A 179 -0.39 -16.85 3.65
CA GLY A 179 1.01 -16.97 4.06
C GLY A 179 1.73 -15.65 4.25
N MET A 180 1.08 -14.51 4.08
CA MET A 180 1.65 -13.21 4.44
C MET A 180 1.64 -13.03 5.97
N GLY A 181 2.61 -12.27 6.48
CA GLY A 181 2.59 -11.77 7.83
C GLY A 181 1.54 -10.66 8.00
N ALA A 182 1.21 -10.34 9.24
CA ALA A 182 0.31 -9.26 9.60
C ALA A 182 1.04 -8.23 10.45
N SER A 183 0.82 -6.97 10.13
CA SER A 183 1.41 -5.83 10.83
C SER A 183 0.36 -4.77 11.12
N ILE A 184 0.53 -4.07 12.24
CA ILE A 184 -0.30 -2.94 12.60
C ILE A 184 0.54 -1.71 12.90
N LEU A 185 0.10 -0.55 12.40
CA LEU A 185 0.69 0.75 12.68
C LEU A 185 0.01 1.37 13.90
N MET A 186 0.80 2.00 14.76
CA MET A 186 0.34 2.81 15.89
C MET A 186 1.03 4.17 15.87
N LEU A 187 0.28 5.25 15.89
CA LEU A 187 0.83 6.55 16.26
C LEU A 187 1.25 6.50 17.73
N ALA A 188 2.45 6.94 18.02
CA ALA A 188 3.09 6.66 19.32
C ALA A 188 2.28 7.13 20.53
N ASN A 189 1.64 8.29 20.42
CA ASN A 189 0.89 8.92 21.52
C ASN A 189 -0.55 9.30 21.15
N GLU A 190 -1.10 8.76 20.07
CA GLU A 190 -2.51 8.90 19.74
C GLU A 190 -3.39 8.38 20.90
N GLY A 191 -4.50 8.99 21.13
CA GLY A 191 -5.52 8.58 22.09
C GLY A 191 -6.90 8.51 21.46
N PHE A 192 -7.89 8.02 22.21
CA PHE A 192 -9.30 8.14 21.85
C PHE A 192 -9.80 9.59 22.04
N SER A 193 -10.89 9.94 21.37
CA SER A 193 -11.52 11.25 21.56
C SER A 193 -11.97 11.49 23.00
N SER A 194 -12.24 10.44 23.76
CA SER A 194 -12.64 10.48 25.18
C SER A 194 -11.45 10.44 26.16
N SER A 195 -10.22 10.27 25.71
CA SER A 195 -9.03 10.25 26.60
C SER A 195 -8.95 11.52 27.45
N PRO A 196 -8.49 11.43 28.72
CA PRO A 196 -8.56 12.55 29.66
C PRO A 196 -7.89 13.83 29.18
N VAL A 197 -8.61 14.93 29.18
CA VAL A 197 -8.10 16.26 28.74
C VAL A 197 -6.85 16.68 29.52
N SER A 198 -6.74 16.31 30.80
CA SER A 198 -5.59 16.62 31.64
C SER A 198 -4.29 15.96 31.20
N LEU A 199 -4.38 14.92 30.37
CA LEU A 199 -3.22 14.17 29.85
C LEU A 199 -2.84 14.59 28.42
N ARG A 200 -3.59 15.52 27.80
CA ARG A 200 -3.40 15.88 26.38
C ARG A 200 -2.02 16.47 26.11
N ALA A 201 -1.51 16.15 24.94
CA ALA A 201 -0.29 16.74 24.41
C ALA A 201 -0.45 18.23 24.09
N ARG A 202 0.66 18.93 23.91
CA ARG A 202 0.72 20.32 23.49
C ARG A 202 1.22 20.41 22.06
N PHE A 203 0.79 21.46 21.35
CA PHE A 203 1.09 21.62 19.92
C PHE A 203 1.60 23.02 19.58
N GLU A 204 1.65 23.93 20.55
CA GLU A 204 2.11 25.30 20.39
C GLU A 204 3.64 25.35 20.27
N VAL A 205 4.14 26.41 19.65
CA VAL A 205 5.58 26.70 19.56
C VAL A 205 6.04 27.39 20.85
N GLU A 206 6.31 26.61 21.90
CA GLU A 206 6.69 27.13 23.21
C GLU A 206 8.18 26.99 23.55
N ASN A 207 8.93 26.24 22.75
CA ASN A 207 10.35 25.97 23.02
C ASN A 207 11.24 26.30 21.81
N GLY A 208 12.52 26.52 22.01
CA GLY A 208 13.46 26.86 20.95
C GLY A 208 13.75 25.77 19.90
N TYR A 209 13.13 24.59 20.01
CA TYR A 209 13.32 23.48 19.08
C TYR A 209 12.26 23.46 17.97
N GLN A 210 11.05 23.92 18.27
CA GLN A 210 9.91 23.81 17.36
C GLN A 210 10.00 24.87 16.25
N LYS A 211 9.95 24.43 14.98
CA LYS A 211 9.99 25.30 13.80
C LYS A 211 8.62 25.83 13.41
N VAL A 212 7.63 24.97 13.45
CA VAL A 212 6.24 25.24 13.09
C VAL A 212 5.31 24.52 14.05
N PRO A 213 4.06 24.98 14.25
CA PRO A 213 3.06 24.26 15.02
C PRO A 213 2.86 22.85 14.46
N LEU A 214 2.69 21.85 15.33
CA LEU A 214 2.28 20.50 14.90
C LEU A 214 0.82 20.52 14.45
N GLY A 215 0.52 19.77 13.40
CA GLY A 215 -0.83 19.29 13.17
C GLY A 215 -1.24 18.33 14.30
N HIS A 216 -2.53 18.25 14.63
CA HIS A 216 -3.03 17.38 15.68
C HIS A 216 -4.49 17.01 15.50
N TYR A 217 -4.88 15.87 16.06
CA TYR A 217 -6.29 15.44 16.15
C TYR A 217 -6.96 15.90 17.44
N GLY A 218 -6.20 16.45 18.40
CA GLY A 218 -6.68 16.94 19.68
C GLY A 218 -6.89 15.85 20.73
N CYS A 219 -6.48 14.62 20.45
CA CYS A 219 -6.61 13.46 21.35
C CYS A 219 -5.28 12.80 21.72
N GLU A 220 -4.18 13.33 21.26
CA GLU A 220 -2.85 12.84 21.60
C GLU A 220 -2.55 13.01 23.10
N ILE A 221 -1.85 12.04 23.68
CA ILE A 221 -1.54 12.01 25.10
C ILE A 221 -0.05 12.35 25.29
N CYS A 222 0.24 13.26 26.25
CA CYS A 222 1.62 13.61 26.58
C CYS A 222 2.28 12.55 27.47
N PRO A 223 3.33 11.85 27.03
CA PRO A 223 4.00 10.84 27.86
C PRO A 223 4.79 11.42 29.03
N SER A 224 4.97 12.74 29.09
CA SER A 224 5.69 13.42 30.16
C SER A 224 4.79 13.94 31.29
N VAL A 225 3.48 13.88 31.11
CA VAL A 225 2.51 14.17 32.19
C VAL A 225 2.34 12.94 33.05
N GLN A 226 2.18 13.14 34.36
CA GLN A 226 1.93 12.02 35.29
C GLN A 226 0.66 11.27 34.88
N GLY A 227 0.76 9.94 34.69
CA GLY A 227 -0.31 9.10 34.20
C GLY A 227 -0.42 9.02 32.65
N GLY A 228 0.38 9.80 31.91
CA GLY A 228 0.30 9.83 30.45
C GLY A 228 0.77 8.55 29.78
N VAL A 229 1.90 7.99 30.22
CA VAL A 229 2.40 6.70 29.71
C VAL A 229 1.42 5.56 30.03
N GLU A 230 0.91 5.53 31.26
CA GLU A 230 -0.05 4.53 31.72
C GLU A 230 -1.33 4.55 30.86
N GLU A 231 -1.82 5.73 30.54
CA GLU A 231 -3.03 5.86 29.70
C GLU A 231 -2.75 5.44 28.26
N ILE A 232 -1.63 5.86 27.66
CA ILE A 232 -1.20 5.40 26.33
C ILE A 232 -1.17 3.87 26.29
N LEU A 233 -0.54 3.24 27.26
CA LEU A 233 -0.40 1.78 27.31
C LEU A 233 -1.73 1.07 27.56
N ARG A 234 -2.63 1.64 28.37
CA ARG A 234 -3.97 1.10 28.59
C ARG A 234 -4.75 1.04 27.28
N GLU A 235 -4.80 2.16 26.57
CA GLU A 235 -5.53 2.27 25.31
C GLU A 235 -4.91 1.38 24.21
N ARG A 236 -3.57 1.31 24.14
CA ARG A 236 -2.87 0.39 23.21
C ARG A 236 -3.15 -1.08 23.54
N ARG A 237 -3.22 -1.42 24.82
CA ARG A 237 -3.57 -2.78 25.27
C ARG A 237 -4.96 -3.18 24.78
N GLU A 238 -5.93 -2.31 24.93
CA GLU A 238 -7.31 -2.57 24.51
C GLU A 238 -7.40 -2.78 22.99
N MET A 239 -6.71 -1.97 22.22
CA MET A 239 -6.67 -2.06 20.76
C MET A 239 -5.90 -3.33 20.30
N LEU A 240 -4.68 -3.55 20.77
CA LEU A 240 -3.85 -4.69 20.35
C LEU A 240 -4.44 -6.03 20.75
N ALA A 241 -5.15 -6.10 21.88
CA ALA A 241 -5.80 -7.34 22.32
C ALA A 241 -6.83 -7.86 21.30
N LYS A 242 -7.36 -6.98 20.42
CA LYS A 242 -8.29 -7.39 19.36
C LYS A 242 -7.63 -8.15 18.21
N PHE A 243 -6.30 -8.13 18.14
CA PHE A 243 -5.50 -8.78 17.10
C PHE A 243 -4.54 -9.84 17.66
N ALA A 244 -4.59 -10.11 18.97
CA ALA A 244 -3.62 -10.99 19.64
C ALA A 244 -3.75 -12.49 19.27
N ASP A 245 -4.85 -12.90 18.66
CA ASP A 245 -5.08 -14.24 18.13
C ASP A 245 -4.48 -14.46 16.73
N LEU A 246 -4.04 -13.38 16.06
CA LEU A 246 -3.41 -13.43 14.74
C LEU A 246 -1.90 -13.66 14.85
N ARG A 247 -1.30 -14.19 13.77
CA ARG A 247 0.15 -14.14 13.60
C ARG A 247 0.56 -12.72 13.24
N MET A 248 0.91 -11.93 14.27
CA MET A 248 1.44 -10.59 14.09
C MET A 248 2.97 -10.67 14.01
N ASP A 249 3.54 -10.21 12.88
CA ASP A 249 4.98 -10.21 12.67
C ASP A 249 5.61 -8.89 13.10
N TYR A 250 4.89 -7.76 12.89
CA TYR A 250 5.38 -6.43 13.27
C TYR A 250 4.30 -5.53 13.87
N VAL A 251 4.75 -4.68 14.79
CA VAL A 251 4.04 -3.48 15.22
C VAL A 251 4.90 -2.27 14.88
N ILE A 252 4.36 -1.34 14.11
CA ILE A 252 5.08 -0.16 13.63
C ILE A 252 4.73 1.03 14.51
N LEU A 253 5.72 1.61 15.17
CA LEU A 253 5.56 2.85 15.90
C LEU A 253 5.80 4.04 14.97
N TRP A 254 4.87 4.98 14.96
CA TRP A 254 4.85 6.13 14.07
C TRP A 254 4.91 7.44 14.86
N PRO A 255 5.85 8.37 14.56
CA PRO A 255 6.07 9.54 15.41
C PRO A 255 5.08 10.67 15.15
N TYR A 256 4.73 10.88 13.90
CA TYR A 256 3.94 12.00 13.38
C TYR A 256 2.74 11.52 12.57
N ASP A 257 2.20 12.38 11.76
CA ASP A 257 0.90 12.30 11.10
C ASP A 257 -0.22 12.34 12.12
N GLN A 258 -0.17 13.45 12.80
CA GLN A 258 -0.95 13.89 13.95
C GLN A 258 -0.64 13.10 15.24
N GLY A 259 0.61 12.73 15.41
CA GLY A 259 1.21 12.42 16.71
C GLY A 259 2.13 13.55 17.18
N GLY A 260 2.67 13.43 18.36
CA GLY A 260 3.66 14.35 18.89
C GLY A 260 3.26 15.11 20.15
N CYS A 261 4.20 15.91 20.64
CA CYS A 261 4.00 16.83 21.76
C CYS A 261 5.12 17.87 21.77
N THR A 262 4.76 19.17 21.88
CA THR A 262 5.71 20.29 21.88
C THR A 262 6.14 20.72 23.28
N CYS A 263 5.67 20.09 24.36
CA CYS A 263 6.07 20.47 25.72
C CYS A 263 7.59 20.31 25.91
N HIS A 264 8.18 21.10 26.82
CA HIS A 264 9.62 21.14 27.06
C HIS A 264 10.24 19.76 27.38
N ALA A 265 9.50 18.89 28.05
CA ALA A 265 9.99 17.54 28.40
C ALA A 265 9.93 16.52 27.24
N CYS A 266 9.10 16.76 26.21
CA CYS A 266 8.98 15.91 25.04
C CYS A 266 9.80 16.41 23.84
N ALA A 267 10.17 17.69 23.82
CA ALA A 267 10.90 18.29 22.70
C ALA A 267 12.42 17.99 22.76
N PRO A 268 13.09 17.71 21.63
CA PRO A 268 12.50 17.36 20.34
C PRO A 268 11.73 16.05 20.41
N TRP A 269 10.54 15.99 19.80
CA TRP A 269 9.60 14.87 19.96
C TRP A 269 10.21 13.51 19.63
N GLY A 270 10.83 13.38 18.46
CA GLY A 270 11.42 12.12 18.01
C GLY A 270 12.44 11.53 18.99
N GLY A 271 13.20 12.39 19.69
CA GLY A 271 14.19 11.95 20.69
C GLY A 271 13.61 11.73 22.09
N ASN A 272 12.94 12.74 22.62
CA ASN A 272 12.60 12.79 24.05
C ASN A 272 11.20 12.25 24.37
N GLY A 273 10.22 12.44 23.48
CA GLY A 273 8.87 11.93 23.70
C GLY A 273 8.66 10.55 23.07
N TYR A 274 8.97 10.45 21.81
CA TYR A 274 8.71 9.25 20.98
C TYR A 274 9.55 8.04 21.38
N LEU A 275 10.89 8.17 21.35
CA LEU A 275 11.78 7.03 21.69
C LEU A 275 11.62 6.58 23.15
N ARG A 276 11.21 7.46 24.04
CA ARG A 276 10.88 7.10 25.43
C ARG A 276 9.80 6.04 25.54
N LEU A 277 8.84 5.99 24.57
CA LEU A 277 7.75 5.02 24.59
C LEU A 277 8.19 3.61 24.17
N LEU A 278 9.32 3.45 23.47
CA LEU A 278 9.79 2.17 22.95
C LEU A 278 9.89 1.06 24.00
N PRO A 279 10.56 1.26 25.15
CA PRO A 279 10.67 0.19 26.18
C PRO A 279 9.30 -0.23 26.73
N HIS A 280 8.38 0.72 26.86
CA HIS A 280 7.03 0.47 27.34
C HIS A 280 6.19 -0.30 26.31
N CYS A 281 6.25 0.10 25.05
CA CYS A 281 5.59 -0.63 23.95
C CYS A 281 6.13 -2.05 23.82
N ARG A 282 7.46 -2.24 23.90
CA ARG A 282 8.06 -3.57 23.90
C ARG A 282 7.56 -4.46 25.05
N ALA A 283 7.47 -3.92 26.26
CA ALA A 283 6.95 -4.67 27.41
C ALA A 283 5.50 -5.12 27.15
N LEU A 284 4.66 -4.22 26.61
CA LEU A 284 3.28 -4.52 26.24
C LEU A 284 3.20 -5.61 25.15
N LEU A 285 4.03 -5.52 24.12
CA LEU A 285 4.06 -6.52 23.03
C LEU A 285 4.55 -7.88 23.52
N ASN A 286 5.56 -7.93 24.39
CA ASN A 286 6.02 -9.19 24.98
C ASN A 286 4.91 -9.93 25.74
N GLU A 287 3.95 -9.20 26.28
CA GLU A 287 2.79 -9.76 26.98
C GLU A 287 1.70 -10.24 26.00
N LEU A 288 1.34 -9.42 25.01
CA LEU A 288 0.19 -9.66 24.14
C LEU A 288 0.55 -10.44 22.86
N MET A 289 1.72 -10.16 22.30
CA MET A 289 2.15 -10.64 20.97
C MET A 289 3.66 -10.95 21.01
N PRO A 290 4.10 -11.97 21.76
CA PRO A 290 5.53 -12.20 22.07
C PRO A 290 6.41 -12.46 20.84
N ASN A 291 5.83 -12.83 19.71
CA ASN A 291 6.54 -13.07 18.47
C ASN A 291 6.63 -11.81 17.57
N ALA A 292 5.84 -10.79 17.85
CA ALA A 292 5.87 -9.55 17.08
C ALA A 292 7.11 -8.71 17.41
N LYS A 293 7.71 -8.14 16.37
CA LYS A 293 8.84 -7.24 16.47
C LYS A 293 8.39 -5.79 16.29
N ILE A 294 9.21 -4.86 16.74
CA ILE A 294 8.95 -3.44 16.57
C ILE A 294 9.69 -2.93 15.34
N ILE A 295 8.99 -2.17 14.51
CA ILE A 295 9.57 -1.26 13.52
C ILE A 295 9.40 0.16 14.03
N VAL A 296 10.47 0.94 14.04
CA VAL A 296 10.47 2.35 14.45
C VAL A 296 10.44 3.22 13.20
N SER A 297 9.38 3.97 12.99
CA SER A 297 9.34 4.96 11.91
C SER A 297 10.07 6.23 12.31
N THR A 298 10.73 6.85 11.36
CA THR A 298 11.36 8.17 11.47
C THR A 298 10.67 9.19 10.55
N TRP A 299 9.39 8.94 10.27
CA TRP A 299 8.55 9.77 9.42
C TRP A 299 8.54 11.22 9.90
N LEU A 300 8.85 12.15 9.00
CA LEU A 300 8.90 13.60 9.25
C LEU A 300 9.91 14.04 10.33
N PHE A 301 10.90 13.23 10.69
CA PHE A 301 11.97 13.68 11.58
C PHE A 301 12.67 14.92 11.02
N ASP A 302 12.97 15.86 11.90
CA ASP A 302 13.52 17.20 11.61
C ASP A 302 12.63 18.07 10.69
N SER A 303 11.38 17.68 10.43
CA SER A 303 10.44 18.53 9.67
C SER A 303 9.77 19.60 10.52
N PHE A 304 9.34 19.25 11.72
CA PHE A 304 8.63 20.16 12.64
C PHE A 304 9.55 20.70 13.73
N THR A 305 10.54 19.95 14.14
CA THR A 305 11.50 20.32 15.20
C THR A 305 12.90 19.84 14.81
N ASP A 306 13.92 20.56 15.27
CA ASP A 306 15.32 20.21 14.99
C ASP A 306 15.87 19.20 16.02
N GLY A 307 16.78 18.33 15.58
CA GLY A 307 17.59 17.47 16.44
C GLY A 307 16.99 16.08 16.71
N GLU A 308 15.96 15.67 16.00
CA GLU A 308 15.36 14.35 16.18
C GLU A 308 16.27 13.25 15.63
N TRP A 309 16.85 13.47 14.45
CA TRP A 309 17.84 12.55 13.90
C TRP A 309 19.11 12.46 14.76
N ASP A 310 19.53 13.55 15.37
CA ASP A 310 20.68 13.54 16.30
C ASP A 310 20.36 12.73 17.56
N ALA A 311 19.17 12.91 18.12
CA ALA A 311 18.71 12.14 19.27
C ALA A 311 18.57 10.65 18.94
N PHE A 312 18.03 10.31 17.77
CA PHE A 312 17.95 8.92 17.29
C PHE A 312 19.33 8.29 17.16
N ALA A 313 20.26 8.97 16.49
CA ALA A 313 21.64 8.49 16.31
C ALA A 313 22.35 8.27 17.67
N LYS A 314 22.17 9.19 18.60
CA LYS A 314 22.72 9.08 19.95
C LYS A 314 22.12 7.89 20.70
N ALA A 315 20.81 7.72 20.69
CA ALA A 315 20.14 6.58 21.34
C ALA A 315 20.59 5.25 20.75
N ALA A 316 20.82 5.18 19.43
CA ALA A 316 21.32 4.01 18.77
C ALA A 316 22.77 3.64 19.15
N GLN A 317 23.58 4.61 19.58
CA GLN A 317 24.96 4.41 20.02
C GLN A 317 25.10 4.14 21.52
N ASP A 318 24.42 4.92 22.35
CA ASP A 318 24.66 4.98 23.79
C ASP A 318 23.87 3.92 24.58
N ASP A 319 22.73 3.48 24.05
CA ASP A 319 21.80 2.61 24.76
C ASP A 319 21.32 1.47 23.87
N SER A 320 22.11 0.38 23.84
CA SER A 320 21.74 -0.85 23.12
C SER A 320 20.40 -1.44 23.60
N ASP A 321 19.95 -1.14 24.82
CA ASP A 321 18.68 -1.60 25.37
C ASP A 321 17.49 -0.77 24.90
N ALA A 322 17.69 0.51 24.50
CA ALA A 322 16.60 1.33 23.96
C ALA A 322 15.98 0.72 22.71
N PHE A 323 16.80 0.10 21.86
CA PHE A 323 16.37 -0.58 20.65
C PHE A 323 16.23 -2.11 20.79
N ALA A 324 16.31 -2.67 21.99
CA ALA A 324 16.10 -4.09 22.16
C ALA A 324 14.69 -4.49 21.71
N GLY A 325 14.57 -5.50 20.83
CA GLY A 325 13.30 -5.91 20.22
C GLY A 325 12.84 -5.06 19.04
N VAL A 326 13.62 -4.02 18.66
CA VAL A 326 13.46 -3.31 17.38
C VAL A 326 14.15 -4.12 16.28
N ASP A 327 13.43 -4.45 15.22
CA ASP A 327 13.97 -5.24 14.10
C ASP A 327 14.64 -4.34 13.07
N CYS A 328 13.98 -3.23 12.73
CA CYS A 328 14.47 -2.25 11.77
C CYS A 328 13.85 -0.87 12.02
N PHE A 329 14.37 0.14 11.35
CA PHE A 329 13.70 1.43 11.27
C PHE A 329 13.22 1.71 9.85
N MET A 330 12.16 2.49 9.76
CA MET A 330 11.51 2.87 8.50
C MET A 330 11.76 4.35 8.23
N ALA A 331 12.30 4.66 7.05
CA ALA A 331 12.61 6.03 6.64
C ALA A 331 12.39 6.23 5.14
N SER A 332 12.04 7.46 4.74
CA SER A 332 12.03 7.87 3.33
C SER A 332 13.44 8.21 2.81
N ALA A 333 14.30 8.69 3.70
CA ALA A 333 15.71 8.96 3.47
C ALA A 333 16.47 8.87 4.80
N VAL A 334 17.68 8.36 4.79
CA VAL A 334 18.51 8.20 5.99
C VAL A 334 19.71 9.14 5.89
N PRO A 335 19.87 10.08 6.87
CA PRO A 335 21.09 10.89 6.93
C PRO A 335 22.33 10.00 7.08
N GLU A 336 23.41 10.35 6.36
CA GLU A 336 24.67 9.58 6.35
C GLU A 336 25.20 9.30 7.77
N LYS A 337 25.14 10.31 8.66
CA LYS A 337 25.54 10.17 10.07
C LYS A 337 24.79 9.07 10.81
N VAL A 338 23.50 8.87 10.49
CA VAL A 338 22.66 7.82 11.11
C VAL A 338 23.00 6.47 10.53
N ALA A 339 23.14 6.39 9.20
CA ALA A 339 23.54 5.16 8.52
C ALA A 339 24.90 4.62 9.03
N GLN A 340 25.81 5.53 9.42
CA GLN A 340 27.12 5.18 9.98
C GLN A 340 27.07 4.86 11.49
N SER A 341 26.05 5.28 12.21
CA SER A 341 25.96 5.18 13.67
C SER A 341 25.12 4.01 14.18
N THR A 342 24.30 3.39 13.34
CA THR A 342 23.39 2.32 13.75
C THR A 342 23.66 1.02 12.99
N SER A 343 23.51 -0.12 13.69
CA SER A 343 23.46 -1.45 13.08
C SER A 343 22.05 -1.91 12.74
N LEU A 344 21.03 -1.09 13.05
CA LEU A 344 19.65 -1.39 12.72
C LEU A 344 19.46 -1.43 11.19
N ARG A 345 18.74 -2.42 10.73
CA ARG A 345 18.36 -2.52 9.33
C ARG A 345 17.40 -1.38 8.98
N TRP A 346 17.50 -0.90 7.77
CA TRP A 346 16.61 0.13 7.25
C TRP A 346 15.63 -0.44 6.22
N ILE A 347 14.39 0.02 6.29
CA ILE A 347 13.35 -0.24 5.29
C ILE A 347 12.74 1.08 4.79
N SER A 348 12.24 1.07 3.57
CA SER A 348 11.65 2.25 2.96
C SER A 348 10.13 2.32 3.16
N PHE A 349 9.60 3.52 2.94
CA PHE A 349 8.17 3.82 2.91
C PHE A 349 7.87 4.65 1.65
N PRO A 350 7.85 4.02 0.45
CA PRO A 350 7.59 4.76 -0.77
C PRO A 350 6.10 5.12 -0.86
N GLU A 351 5.84 6.41 -1.03
CA GLU A 351 4.50 6.89 -1.35
C GLU A 351 4.20 6.63 -2.82
N ILE A 352 3.19 5.82 -3.10
CA ILE A 352 2.76 5.44 -4.44
C ILE A 352 1.39 6.00 -4.81
N SER A 353 0.71 6.69 -3.87
CA SER A 353 -0.66 7.20 -4.03
C SER A 353 -0.78 8.70 -3.86
N MET A 354 -0.05 9.30 -2.94
CA MET A 354 -0.23 10.70 -2.54
C MET A 354 0.60 11.65 -3.38
N ALA A 355 -0.04 12.60 -4.09
CA ALA A 355 0.66 13.64 -4.83
C ALA A 355 0.03 15.00 -4.79
N LYS A 356 -1.06 15.21 -4.09
CA LYS A 356 -1.83 16.46 -4.16
C LYS A 356 -2.21 16.81 -5.61
N CYS A 357 -2.49 15.82 -6.44
CA CYS A 357 -2.80 15.95 -7.85
C CYS A 357 -4.31 15.98 -8.06
N ALA A 358 -4.95 17.11 -7.71
CA ALA A 358 -6.33 17.32 -8.13
C ALA A 358 -6.43 17.34 -9.67
N PRO A 359 -7.53 16.88 -10.27
CA PRO A 359 -8.74 16.43 -9.59
C PRO A 359 -8.69 15.02 -9.00
N TRP A 360 -7.55 14.34 -9.06
CA TRP A 360 -7.41 12.90 -8.84
C TRP A 360 -7.26 12.48 -7.38
N GLY A 361 -7.32 13.26 -6.41
CA GLY A 361 -6.98 12.82 -5.06
C GLY A 361 -5.62 12.11 -5.05
N GLY A 362 -4.67 12.10 -4.43
CA GLY A 362 -3.40 11.41 -4.58
C GLY A 362 -2.82 11.56 -6.00
N PHE A 363 -2.16 10.52 -6.51
CA PHE A 363 -1.64 10.46 -7.88
C PHE A 363 -2.70 10.09 -8.92
N GLY A 364 -3.86 9.61 -8.47
CA GLY A 364 -4.93 9.14 -9.33
C GLY A 364 -4.61 7.82 -10.02
N ALA A 365 -5.44 7.46 -10.99
CA ALA A 365 -5.25 6.26 -11.80
C ALA A 365 -4.09 6.45 -12.78
N SER A 366 -2.86 6.38 -12.33
CA SER A 366 -1.66 6.53 -13.15
C SER A 366 -0.50 5.71 -12.65
N VAL A 367 0.52 5.60 -13.49
CA VAL A 367 1.78 4.99 -13.13
C VAL A 367 2.80 6.04 -12.70
N LEU A 368 3.73 5.66 -11.83
CA LEU A 368 4.80 6.51 -11.30
C LEU A 368 6.17 5.92 -11.68
N THR A 369 6.32 5.50 -12.92
CA THR A 369 7.50 4.75 -13.37
C THR A 369 8.77 5.58 -13.30
N GLU A 370 8.73 6.84 -13.77
CA GLU A 370 9.88 7.77 -13.67
C GLU A 370 10.21 8.07 -12.22
N ARG A 371 9.19 8.40 -11.41
CA ARG A 371 9.37 8.69 -9.99
C ARG A 371 9.97 7.52 -9.21
N LEU A 372 9.48 6.29 -9.44
CA LEU A 372 10.01 5.10 -8.78
C LEU A 372 11.42 4.76 -9.27
N GLN A 373 11.71 4.95 -10.56
CA GLN A 373 13.05 4.81 -11.12
C GLN A 373 14.05 5.79 -10.50
N GLU A 374 13.66 7.03 -10.31
CA GLU A 374 14.55 8.07 -9.80
C GLU A 374 14.74 8.00 -8.27
N ARG A 375 13.70 7.62 -7.52
CA ARG A 375 13.71 7.72 -6.06
C ARG A 375 13.89 6.39 -5.34
N LEU A 376 13.29 5.30 -5.84
CA LEU A 376 13.33 4.00 -5.17
C LEU A 376 14.51 3.14 -5.64
N VAL A 377 14.75 3.06 -6.95
CA VAL A 377 15.77 2.18 -7.51
C VAL A 377 17.18 2.45 -6.96
N PRO A 378 17.65 3.71 -6.81
CA PRO A 378 18.97 3.98 -6.24
C PRO A 378 19.13 3.52 -4.79
N GLU A 379 18.05 3.48 -4.03
CA GLU A 379 18.06 3.13 -2.61
C GLU A 379 17.98 1.62 -2.35
N LEU A 380 17.59 0.84 -3.37
CA LEU A 380 17.42 -0.62 -3.22
C LEU A 380 18.66 -1.33 -2.68
N ALA A 381 19.87 -0.85 -3.00
CA ALA A 381 21.11 -1.46 -2.52
C ALA A 381 21.32 -1.28 -1.00
N HIS A 382 20.69 -0.30 -0.39
CA HIS A 382 20.93 0.13 0.99
C HIS A 382 19.83 -0.27 1.98
N MET A 383 18.69 -0.78 1.49
CA MET A 383 17.54 -1.13 2.32
C MET A 383 17.15 -2.60 2.24
N GLU A 384 16.47 -3.09 3.26
CA GLU A 384 16.00 -4.47 3.38
C GLU A 384 14.57 -4.69 2.82
N GLY A 385 14.02 -3.71 2.11
CA GLY A 385 12.66 -3.70 1.58
C GLY A 385 11.83 -2.54 2.11
N GLY A 386 10.54 -2.73 2.31
CA GLY A 386 9.68 -1.66 2.81
C GLY A 386 8.19 -1.94 2.70
N PHE A 387 7.41 -0.88 2.94
CA PHE A 387 5.96 -0.86 2.84
C PHE A 387 5.52 0.30 1.93
N PRO A 388 5.27 0.08 0.62
CA PRO A 388 4.64 1.11 -0.20
C PRO A 388 3.26 1.46 0.37
N TYR A 389 2.99 2.77 0.46
CA TYR A 389 1.73 3.31 0.93
C TYR A 389 0.72 3.35 -0.21
N SER A 390 -0.35 2.55 -0.10
CA SER A 390 -1.42 2.50 -1.09
C SER A 390 -2.76 2.92 -0.47
N GLU A 391 -3.48 3.77 -1.18
CA GLU A 391 -4.85 4.16 -0.86
C GLU A 391 -5.89 3.30 -1.60
N GLY A 392 -5.46 2.52 -2.61
CA GLY A 392 -6.34 1.60 -3.28
C GLY A 392 -5.97 1.22 -4.71
N ILE A 393 -7.01 1.05 -5.52
CA ILE A 393 -6.88 0.48 -6.87
C ILE A 393 -6.30 1.46 -7.91
N PHE A 394 -6.15 2.73 -7.57
CA PHE A 394 -5.49 3.70 -8.46
C PHE A 394 -4.01 3.39 -8.66
N GLU A 395 -3.36 2.79 -7.67
CA GLU A 395 -1.93 2.51 -7.62
C GLU A 395 -1.58 1.08 -8.08
N ASP A 396 -2.49 0.34 -8.70
CA ASP A 396 -2.30 -1.08 -9.04
C ASP A 396 -1.01 -1.37 -9.84
N ALA A 397 -0.69 -0.52 -10.81
CA ALA A 397 0.57 -0.61 -11.56
C ALA A 397 1.79 -0.31 -10.67
N ASN A 398 1.69 0.68 -9.78
CA ASN A 398 2.77 1.09 -8.89
C ASN A 398 3.07 0.00 -7.84
N GLU A 399 2.03 -0.63 -7.30
CA GLU A 399 2.19 -1.82 -6.43
C GLU A 399 2.94 -2.94 -7.15
N PHE A 400 2.61 -3.22 -8.41
CA PHE A 400 3.29 -4.24 -9.21
C PHE A 400 4.77 -3.87 -9.45
N ILE A 401 5.07 -2.62 -9.78
CA ILE A 401 6.43 -2.13 -9.99
C ILE A 401 7.25 -2.30 -8.71
N VAL A 402 6.75 -1.83 -7.57
CA VAL A 402 7.47 -1.92 -6.29
C VAL A 402 7.68 -3.38 -5.87
N ALA A 403 6.68 -4.24 -6.03
CA ALA A 403 6.82 -5.68 -5.78
C ALA A 403 7.95 -6.29 -6.63
N GLY A 404 7.96 -5.99 -7.92
CA GLY A 404 8.97 -6.48 -8.85
C GLY A 404 10.38 -6.02 -8.51
N LEU A 405 10.53 -4.76 -8.05
CA LEU A 405 11.80 -4.21 -7.57
C LEU A 405 12.25 -4.86 -6.25
N TYR A 406 11.35 -5.04 -5.29
CA TYR A 406 11.69 -5.67 -3.99
C TYR A 406 11.99 -7.17 -4.13
N THR A 407 11.30 -7.86 -5.00
CA THR A 407 11.60 -9.27 -5.28
C THR A 407 12.88 -9.43 -6.09
N GLY A 408 13.25 -8.42 -6.89
CA GLY A 408 14.32 -8.51 -7.88
C GLY A 408 13.89 -9.26 -9.15
N GLU A 409 12.59 -9.43 -9.39
CA GLU A 409 12.06 -9.96 -10.65
C GLU A 409 12.40 -9.02 -11.81
N PHE A 410 12.43 -7.71 -11.53
CA PHE A 410 12.78 -6.67 -12.47
C PHE A 410 13.90 -5.79 -11.92
N ALA A 411 14.83 -5.40 -12.81
CA ALA A 411 15.97 -4.55 -12.45
C ALA A 411 15.60 -3.06 -12.38
N ASP A 412 14.55 -2.64 -13.06
CA ASP A 412 14.11 -1.25 -13.19
C ASP A 412 12.58 -1.15 -13.29
N ALA A 413 12.08 0.06 -13.07
CA ALA A 413 10.65 0.34 -13.06
C ALA A 413 10.01 0.20 -14.46
N GLN A 414 10.76 0.46 -15.53
CA GLN A 414 10.24 0.38 -16.90
C GLN A 414 10.01 -1.06 -17.33
N SER A 415 10.95 -1.96 -17.02
CA SER A 415 10.79 -3.40 -17.29
C SER A 415 9.63 -4.01 -16.49
N ALA A 416 9.44 -3.56 -15.24
CA ALA A 416 8.30 -3.97 -14.44
C ALA A 416 6.97 -3.47 -15.04
N LEU A 417 6.88 -2.20 -15.45
CA LEU A 417 5.68 -1.67 -16.10
C LEU A 417 5.37 -2.42 -17.41
N ARG A 418 6.38 -2.74 -18.20
CA ARG A 418 6.16 -3.51 -19.45
C ARG A 418 5.53 -4.87 -19.16
N ALA A 419 6.06 -5.60 -18.18
CA ALA A 419 5.50 -6.88 -17.76
C ALA A 419 4.08 -6.74 -17.20
N TYR A 420 3.80 -5.64 -16.49
CA TYR A 420 2.44 -5.32 -16.02
C TYR A 420 1.47 -5.14 -17.18
N VAL A 421 1.81 -4.32 -18.19
CA VAL A 421 0.97 -4.07 -19.37
C VAL A 421 0.71 -5.35 -20.15
N GLU A 422 1.77 -6.15 -20.39
CA GLU A 422 1.64 -7.45 -21.08
C GLU A 422 0.69 -8.39 -20.34
N TRP A 423 0.80 -8.46 -19.02
CA TRP A 423 -0.04 -9.34 -18.21
C TRP A 423 -1.46 -8.80 -18.04
N GLU A 424 -1.59 -7.55 -17.62
CA GLU A 424 -2.87 -6.99 -17.21
C GLU A 424 -3.81 -6.73 -18.38
N PHE A 425 -3.24 -6.36 -19.54
CA PHE A 425 -4.01 -6.06 -20.74
C PHE A 425 -3.87 -7.12 -21.84
N CYS A 426 -3.14 -8.20 -21.58
CA CYS A 426 -2.84 -9.26 -22.58
C CYS A 426 -2.34 -8.67 -23.91
N CYS A 427 -1.52 -7.63 -23.84
CA CYS A 427 -1.09 -6.86 -24.99
C CYS A 427 0.38 -6.46 -24.84
N ALA A 428 1.22 -6.94 -25.75
CA ALA A 428 2.65 -6.62 -25.80
C ALA A 428 2.98 -5.46 -26.78
N ASP A 429 1.97 -4.68 -27.16
CA ASP A 429 2.15 -3.59 -28.12
C ASP A 429 2.87 -2.40 -27.48
N GLU A 430 3.92 -1.95 -28.15
CA GLU A 430 4.73 -0.81 -27.72
C GLU A 430 3.91 0.49 -27.60
N ALA A 431 2.89 0.68 -28.43
CA ALA A 431 2.05 1.85 -28.38
C ALA A 431 1.20 1.91 -27.09
N LEU A 432 0.64 0.76 -26.66
CA LEU A 432 -0.08 0.68 -25.39
C LEU A 432 0.86 0.90 -24.21
N TYR A 433 2.02 0.21 -24.20
CA TYR A 433 3.02 0.40 -23.16
C TYR A 433 3.41 1.87 -22.99
N LYS A 434 3.73 2.55 -24.10
CA LYS A 434 4.09 3.98 -24.06
C LYS A 434 2.94 4.84 -23.57
N ALA A 435 1.72 4.58 -23.99
CA ALA A 435 0.57 5.34 -23.52
C ALA A 435 0.37 5.20 -22.01
N VAL A 436 0.52 3.98 -21.47
CA VAL A 436 0.42 3.74 -20.03
C VAL A 436 1.58 4.42 -19.27
N LEU A 437 2.81 4.33 -19.77
CA LEU A 437 3.98 5.03 -19.22
C LEU A 437 3.75 6.55 -19.19
N ASP A 438 3.30 7.10 -20.29
CA ASP A 438 3.13 8.54 -20.49
C ASP A 438 1.92 9.12 -19.71
N THR A 439 1.07 8.29 -19.07
CA THR A 439 0.03 8.81 -18.16
C THR A 439 0.62 9.62 -17.00
N GLU A 440 1.87 9.34 -16.59
CA GLU A 440 2.60 10.12 -15.58
C GLU A 440 2.83 11.59 -16.00
N VAL A 441 2.93 11.85 -17.30
CA VAL A 441 3.08 13.22 -17.85
C VAL A 441 1.88 14.09 -17.51
N GLY A 442 0.67 13.54 -17.51
CA GLY A 442 -0.56 14.24 -17.17
C GLY A 442 -0.65 14.68 -15.70
N LEU A 443 0.25 14.20 -14.84
CA LEU A 443 0.37 14.67 -13.45
C LEU A 443 1.05 16.04 -13.34
N LYS A 444 1.80 16.47 -14.37
CA LYS A 444 2.49 17.76 -14.40
C LYS A 444 1.50 18.87 -14.81
N ARG A 445 0.99 19.59 -13.81
CA ARG A 445 -0.06 20.61 -13.96
C ARG A 445 0.34 21.93 -13.31
N GLU A 446 -0.16 23.05 -13.86
CA GLU A 446 -0.27 24.27 -13.09
C GLU A 446 -1.38 24.07 -12.06
N SER A 447 -1.07 24.09 -10.80
CA SER A 447 -2.07 23.99 -9.75
C SER A 447 -1.80 24.99 -8.64
N HIS A 448 -2.86 25.63 -8.19
CA HIS A 448 -2.83 26.42 -6.95
C HIS A 448 -3.34 25.56 -5.78
N GLY A 449 -2.65 24.43 -5.53
CA GLY A 449 -3.09 23.42 -4.61
C GLY A 449 -4.21 22.54 -5.20
N ASN A 450 -5.27 22.28 -4.43
CA ASN A 450 -6.41 21.45 -4.83
C ASN A 450 -7.57 22.26 -5.47
N ARG A 451 -7.27 23.36 -6.13
CA ARG A 451 -8.28 24.24 -6.73
C ARG A 451 -8.09 24.35 -8.23
N ALA A 452 -9.19 24.33 -8.97
CA ALA A 452 -9.19 24.67 -10.40
C ALA A 452 -8.70 26.11 -10.63
N PRO A 453 -8.11 26.41 -11.79
CA PRO A 453 -7.93 25.52 -12.94
C PRO A 453 -6.74 24.54 -12.77
N PHE A 454 -6.90 23.33 -13.33
CA PHE A 454 -5.87 22.28 -13.34
C PHE A 454 -5.23 22.16 -14.72
N ARG A 455 -4.57 23.20 -15.17
CA ARG A 455 -3.97 23.25 -16.52
C ARG A 455 -2.84 22.23 -16.66
N ILE A 456 -2.95 21.40 -17.67
CA ILE A 456 -1.95 20.40 -18.02
C ILE A 456 -0.77 21.08 -18.71
N LEU A 457 0.47 20.80 -18.25
CA LEU A 457 1.68 21.43 -18.80
C LEU A 457 2.10 20.87 -20.15
N ASN A 458 1.73 19.62 -20.47
CA ASN A 458 2.07 18.95 -21.73
C ASN A 458 0.81 18.46 -22.46
N PRO A 459 -0.03 19.38 -22.97
CA PRO A 459 -1.33 19.01 -23.52
C PRO A 459 -1.23 18.12 -24.77
N GLU A 460 -0.24 18.32 -25.63
CA GLU A 460 -0.04 17.50 -26.83
C GLU A 460 0.19 16.04 -26.47
N LYS A 461 1.09 15.79 -25.51
CA LYS A 461 1.41 14.43 -25.06
C LYS A 461 0.23 13.73 -24.40
N VAL A 462 -0.51 14.45 -23.56
CA VAL A 462 -1.70 13.91 -22.89
C VAL A 462 -2.81 13.60 -23.91
N THR A 463 -2.95 14.42 -24.94
CA THR A 463 -3.89 14.13 -26.05
C THR A 463 -3.48 12.87 -26.83
N GLU A 464 -2.18 12.68 -27.11
CA GLU A 464 -1.69 11.43 -27.73
C GLU A 464 -2.04 10.20 -26.88
N VAL A 465 -1.80 10.28 -25.56
CA VAL A 465 -2.14 9.21 -24.61
C VAL A 465 -3.64 8.88 -24.68
N ALA A 466 -4.50 9.88 -24.63
CA ALA A 466 -5.95 9.70 -24.69
C ALA A 466 -6.41 9.03 -25.99
N GLN A 467 -5.84 9.43 -27.13
CA GLN A 467 -6.14 8.82 -28.43
C GLN A 467 -5.73 7.35 -28.49
N VAL A 468 -4.56 7.01 -27.95
CA VAL A 468 -4.09 5.63 -27.88
C VAL A 468 -4.98 4.80 -26.96
N LEU A 469 -5.30 5.28 -25.75
CA LEU A 469 -6.18 4.56 -24.84
C LEU A 469 -7.59 4.38 -25.40
N GLU A 470 -8.14 5.36 -26.11
CA GLU A 470 -9.43 5.22 -26.82
C GLU A 470 -9.36 4.17 -27.95
N HIS A 471 -8.22 4.05 -28.67
CA HIS A 471 -8.02 2.98 -29.62
C HIS A 471 -8.08 1.61 -28.95
N TYR A 472 -7.33 1.42 -27.83
CA TYR A 472 -7.28 0.14 -27.12
C TYR A 472 -8.59 -0.17 -26.40
N ARG A 473 -9.34 0.81 -25.94
CA ARG A 473 -10.71 0.61 -25.42
C ARG A 473 -11.61 -0.12 -26.42
N LYS A 474 -11.42 0.13 -27.74
CA LYS A 474 -12.21 -0.45 -28.83
C LYS A 474 -11.65 -1.79 -29.33
N THR A 475 -10.37 -2.07 -29.14
CA THR A 475 -9.67 -3.18 -29.78
C THR A 475 -9.25 -4.30 -28.82
N LEU A 476 -9.07 -3.98 -27.53
CA LEU A 476 -8.86 -5.00 -26.51
C LEU A 476 -10.11 -5.88 -26.34
N PRO A 477 -9.93 -7.15 -25.93
CA PRO A 477 -11.05 -8.00 -25.54
C PRO A 477 -11.93 -7.32 -24.49
N GLU A 478 -13.24 -7.46 -24.63
CA GLU A 478 -14.22 -6.77 -23.79
C GLU A 478 -13.98 -6.99 -22.28
N PRO A 479 -13.69 -8.22 -21.77
CA PRO A 479 -13.42 -8.42 -20.35
C PRO A 479 -12.20 -7.66 -19.82
N ILE A 480 -11.24 -7.32 -20.68
CA ILE A 480 -10.04 -6.54 -20.34
C ILE A 480 -10.34 -5.05 -20.44
N ALA A 481 -10.98 -4.62 -21.52
CA ALA A 481 -11.29 -3.20 -21.75
C ALA A 481 -12.26 -2.61 -20.70
N THR A 482 -13.13 -3.46 -20.13
CA THR A 482 -14.09 -3.08 -19.09
C THR A 482 -13.59 -3.32 -17.67
N TRP A 483 -12.48 -4.04 -17.50
CA TRP A 483 -11.93 -4.28 -16.18
C TRP A 483 -11.39 -3.00 -15.55
N ARG A 484 -11.53 -2.88 -14.23
CA ARG A 484 -11.24 -1.65 -13.48
C ARG A 484 -9.86 -1.04 -13.76
N THR A 485 -8.82 -1.83 -13.94
CA THR A 485 -7.45 -1.33 -14.18
C THR A 485 -7.33 -0.56 -15.49
N PHE A 486 -7.79 -1.13 -16.61
CA PHE A 486 -7.81 -0.41 -17.89
C PHE A 486 -8.86 0.70 -17.89
N ARG A 487 -10.04 0.43 -17.31
CA ARG A 487 -11.14 1.39 -17.29
C ARG A 487 -10.78 2.69 -16.56
N LEU A 488 -10.09 2.59 -15.41
CA LEU A 488 -9.62 3.77 -14.67
C LEU A 488 -8.62 4.62 -15.46
N LEU A 489 -7.63 3.98 -16.13
CA LEU A 489 -6.68 4.69 -16.97
C LEU A 489 -7.38 5.40 -18.14
N TYR A 490 -8.33 4.72 -18.77
CA TYR A 490 -9.15 5.30 -19.84
C TYR A 490 -9.99 6.48 -19.37
N LEU A 491 -10.73 6.33 -18.26
CA LEU A 491 -11.57 7.41 -17.71
C LEU A 491 -10.74 8.63 -17.30
N ARG A 492 -9.57 8.39 -16.73
CA ARG A 492 -8.62 9.46 -16.45
C ARG A 492 -8.22 10.19 -17.73
N SER A 493 -7.87 9.48 -18.80
CA SER A 493 -7.48 10.10 -20.05
C SER A 493 -8.61 10.95 -20.67
N VAL A 494 -9.86 10.51 -20.50
CA VAL A 494 -11.05 11.30 -20.88
C VAL A 494 -11.12 12.61 -20.10
N ALA A 495 -10.97 12.57 -18.78
CA ALA A 495 -10.98 13.78 -17.97
C ALA A 495 -9.80 14.70 -18.28
N ASP A 496 -8.62 14.14 -18.54
CA ASP A 496 -7.43 14.93 -18.94
C ASP A 496 -7.63 15.64 -20.30
N GLU A 497 -8.27 15.00 -21.30
CA GLU A 497 -8.66 15.67 -22.56
C GLU A 497 -9.61 16.84 -22.32
N GLU A 498 -10.60 16.64 -21.46
CA GLU A 498 -11.58 17.69 -21.14
C GLU A 498 -10.94 18.86 -20.37
N LEU A 499 -9.98 18.58 -19.47
CA LEU A 499 -9.19 19.64 -18.84
C LEU A 499 -8.42 20.48 -19.85
N ILE A 500 -7.85 19.85 -20.90
CA ILE A 500 -7.18 20.58 -21.99
C ILE A 500 -8.18 21.43 -22.77
N ALA A 501 -9.33 20.85 -23.14
CA ALA A 501 -10.35 21.53 -23.92
C ALA A 501 -11.00 22.71 -23.20
N HIS A 502 -11.03 22.71 -21.89
CA HIS A 502 -11.74 23.68 -21.05
C HIS A 502 -10.82 24.44 -20.07
N ASP A 503 -9.58 24.69 -20.46
CA ASP A 503 -8.60 25.52 -19.73
C ASP A 503 -8.41 25.09 -18.26
N GLY A 504 -8.48 23.80 -17.99
CA GLY A 504 -8.27 23.22 -16.65
C GLY A 504 -9.52 23.19 -15.77
N ASP A 505 -10.71 23.46 -16.31
CA ASP A 505 -11.97 23.31 -15.59
C ASP A 505 -12.56 21.90 -15.77
N PRO A 506 -12.52 21.05 -14.73
CA PRO A 506 -13.03 19.68 -14.82
C PRO A 506 -14.56 19.57 -14.83
N LEU A 507 -15.29 20.65 -14.49
CA LEU A 507 -16.75 20.68 -14.46
C LEU A 507 -17.37 21.32 -15.70
N ALA A 508 -16.56 21.85 -16.63
CA ALA A 508 -17.05 22.52 -17.81
C ALA A 508 -17.73 21.59 -18.83
N SER A 509 -17.61 20.28 -18.66
CA SER A 509 -18.09 19.29 -19.64
C SER A 509 -18.81 18.14 -18.96
N GLU A 510 -19.99 17.76 -19.51
CA GLU A 510 -20.74 16.57 -19.07
C GLU A 510 -19.90 15.28 -19.24
N ARG A 511 -19.02 15.23 -20.25
CA ARG A 511 -18.14 14.09 -20.50
C ARG A 511 -17.11 13.93 -19.38
N SER A 512 -16.52 15.03 -18.90
CA SER A 512 -15.61 15.01 -17.76
C SER A 512 -16.32 14.57 -16.49
N ILE A 513 -17.47 15.19 -16.19
CA ILE A 513 -18.27 14.85 -15.00
C ILE A 513 -18.63 13.36 -15.02
N ALA A 514 -19.15 12.83 -16.13
CA ALA A 514 -19.50 11.42 -16.23
C ALA A 514 -18.30 10.48 -16.02
N ALA A 515 -17.12 10.85 -16.54
CA ALA A 515 -15.89 10.07 -16.33
C ALA A 515 -15.47 10.06 -14.85
N LEU A 516 -15.52 11.22 -14.20
CA LEU A 516 -15.16 11.37 -12.79
C LEU A 516 -16.14 10.62 -11.87
N GLU A 517 -17.44 10.69 -12.15
CA GLU A 517 -18.47 9.95 -11.42
C GLU A 517 -18.35 8.42 -11.58
N GLU A 518 -17.90 7.95 -12.74
CA GLU A 518 -17.63 6.53 -12.94
C GLU A 518 -16.37 6.08 -12.16
N ILE A 519 -15.32 6.89 -12.14
CA ILE A 519 -14.15 6.67 -11.29
C ILE A 519 -14.57 6.55 -9.83
N ASP A 520 -15.44 7.44 -9.35
CA ASP A 520 -15.98 7.44 -7.99
C ASP A 520 -16.69 6.13 -7.65
N ARG A 521 -17.52 5.66 -8.57
CA ARG A 521 -18.24 4.37 -8.37
C ARG A 521 -17.29 3.17 -8.34
N ILE A 522 -16.27 3.15 -9.20
CA ILE A 522 -15.28 2.07 -9.22
C ILE A 522 -14.45 2.06 -7.93
N TYR A 523 -14.18 3.22 -7.36
CA TYR A 523 -13.42 3.38 -6.12
C TYR A 523 -14.28 3.22 -4.85
N HIS A 524 -15.58 3.00 -4.99
CA HIS A 524 -16.53 2.89 -3.88
C HIS A 524 -16.61 4.12 -2.99
N VAL A 525 -16.49 5.31 -3.54
CA VAL A 525 -16.74 6.53 -2.79
C VAL A 525 -18.21 6.64 -2.43
N THR A 526 -18.47 6.83 -1.15
CA THR A 526 -19.83 7.03 -0.64
C THR A 526 -19.92 8.38 0.07
N ASP A 527 -21.12 8.95 0.11
CA ASP A 527 -21.38 10.21 0.82
C ASP A 527 -21.12 10.12 2.34
N THR A 528 -21.09 8.89 2.87
CA THR A 528 -20.84 8.60 4.28
C THR A 528 -19.39 8.38 4.62
N THR A 529 -18.51 8.18 3.63
CA THR A 529 -17.09 8.03 3.90
C THR A 529 -16.48 9.37 4.30
N SER A 530 -15.79 9.40 5.43
CA SER A 530 -15.11 10.61 5.86
C SER A 530 -13.98 10.91 4.86
N VAL A 531 -13.91 11.85 4.31
CA VAL A 531 -13.54 13.11 3.93
C VAL A 531 -12.19 13.36 3.25
N TRP A 532 -11.13 12.68 3.62
CA TRP A 532 -9.79 13.11 3.22
C TRP A 532 -9.43 12.63 1.82
N VAL A 533 -9.99 11.52 1.42
CA VAL A 533 -9.80 10.93 0.09
C VAL A 533 -11.13 10.86 -0.63
N ARG A 534 -11.80 11.97 -0.69
CA ARG A 534 -12.87 12.04 -1.64
C ARG A 534 -12.31 12.22 -3.03
N THR A 535 -12.95 11.53 -3.88
CA THR A 535 -12.76 11.52 -5.30
C THR A 535 -12.77 12.90 -5.90
N PRO A 536 -12.29 12.99 -7.10
CA PRO A 536 -12.26 14.18 -7.90
C PRO A 536 -13.57 14.98 -7.88
N VAL A 537 -14.73 14.31 -8.01
CA VAL A 537 -16.04 14.99 -8.09
C VAL A 537 -16.35 15.79 -6.82
N TRP A 538 -16.12 15.21 -5.63
CA TRP A 538 -16.36 15.95 -4.41
C TRP A 538 -15.41 17.15 -4.23
N ARG A 539 -14.16 17.02 -4.62
CA ARG A 539 -13.22 18.14 -4.57
C ARG A 539 -13.62 19.28 -5.53
N LEU A 540 -14.36 18.93 -6.58
CA LEU A 540 -14.87 19.87 -7.56
C LEU A 540 -16.20 20.51 -7.13
N HIS A 541 -16.92 19.87 -6.21
CA HIS A 541 -18.18 20.34 -5.64
C HIS A 541 -18.01 20.59 -4.12
N PRO A 542 -17.34 21.66 -3.70
CA PRO A 542 -17.10 21.97 -2.29
C PRO A 542 -18.39 22.13 -1.48
N GLU A 543 -19.49 22.49 -2.13
CA GLU A 543 -20.82 22.60 -1.55
C GLU A 543 -21.42 21.24 -1.14
N ALA A 544 -20.95 20.15 -1.75
CA ALA A 544 -21.33 18.80 -1.37
C ALA A 544 -20.50 18.26 -0.20
N LYS A 545 -19.62 19.09 0.36
CA LYS A 545 -18.78 18.72 1.50
C LYS A 545 -19.66 18.46 2.73
N PRO A 546 -19.66 17.26 3.34
CA PRO A 546 -20.37 17.02 4.59
C PRO A 546 -19.89 17.94 5.70
N GLU A 547 -20.79 18.33 6.61
CA GLU A 547 -20.52 19.29 7.69
C GLU A 547 -19.39 18.87 8.64
N HIS A 548 -19.19 17.55 8.83
CA HIS A 548 -18.11 17.01 9.68
C HIS A 548 -16.73 16.95 8.99
N CYS A 549 -16.64 17.43 7.77
CA CYS A 549 -15.40 17.56 7.03
C CYS A 549 -14.74 18.91 7.27
N ALA A 550 -14.59 19.34 8.51
CA ALA A 550 -13.74 20.46 8.83
C ALA A 550 -12.27 20.11 8.56
N VAL A 551 -11.61 20.90 7.78
CA VAL A 551 -10.16 20.84 7.54
C VAL A 551 -9.44 21.13 8.79
#